data_03bd95ff32b9a7b7c571aa32d2f7471b
#
_entry.id   03bd95ff32b9a7b7c571aa32d2f7471b
#
_cell.length_a   1.000
_cell.length_b   1.000
_cell.length_c   1.000
_cell.angle_alpha   90.00
_cell.angle_beta   90.00
_cell.angle_gamma   90.00
#
_symmetry.space_group_name_H-M   'P 1'
#
loop_
_entity.id
_entity.type
_entity.pdbx_description
1 polymer ?
#
loop_
_entity_poly.entity_id
_entity_poly.type
_entity_poly.pdbx_seq_one_letter_code
_entity_poly.pdbx_strand_id
1 'polypeptide(L)'
;MAIFDGHNDLLLNLWLHHREDPVTAFFAGIENGHLDYPRIRQGGLAGGLFALFVPPQEYIARVAPQYASQAWDPLTILWQQLTILKAICAHDASRARLCLSAADIERCRQDNALAMVAHIEGAGGFDAQGDDLQAFYRAGVRSIGPFWNIANRFGCGVTGAFPGSPDSGPGLTGDGIALIAQANTLKMQIDVSHMNEQAFWDTARHSTAPLVATHSNAHALCPQPRNLTDRQLRAIRDSGGVVGVNFGNAFLRADGRRDSDTPFATIIRHIDYLINIMGEDHVALGSDFDGVTLPDALGDVAGLPRLINALRDSGYDQLVLDKLLWRNWLRVLKNVWQQ
;
A
#
# COMPACT_ATOMS: atom_id res chain seq x y z
N MET A 1 -9.40 -16.55 9.70
CA MET A 1 -8.76 -15.33 10.26
C MET A 1 -8.89 -14.25 9.20
N ALA A 2 -9.26 -13.03 9.53
CA ALA A 2 -9.39 -11.96 8.56
C ALA A 2 -8.06 -11.20 8.44
N ILE A 3 -7.65 -10.89 7.21
CA ILE A 3 -6.42 -10.14 6.91
C ILE A 3 -6.81 -8.85 6.19
N PHE A 4 -6.25 -7.72 6.62
CA PHE A 4 -6.32 -6.44 5.92
C PHE A 4 -4.92 -6.09 5.42
N ASP A 5 -4.81 -5.81 4.13
CA ASP A 5 -3.55 -5.50 3.46
C ASP A 5 -3.37 -3.99 3.29
N GLY A 6 -2.20 -3.49 3.65
CA GLY A 6 -1.89 -2.06 3.54
C GLY A 6 -1.68 -1.56 2.13
N HIS A 7 -1.32 -2.43 1.18
CA HIS A 7 -1.04 -2.02 -0.19
C HIS A 7 -0.98 -3.20 -1.15
N ASN A 8 -1.61 -3.04 -2.32
CA ASN A 8 -1.42 -3.94 -3.46
C ASN A 8 -1.73 -3.23 -4.78
N ASP A 9 -1.19 -3.78 -5.88
CA ASP A 9 -1.28 -3.26 -7.24
C ASP A 9 -2.24 -4.06 -8.14
N LEU A 10 -3.24 -4.72 -7.58
CA LEU A 10 -4.25 -5.45 -8.35
C LEU A 10 -4.82 -4.62 -9.51
N LEU A 11 -5.14 -3.34 -9.23
CA LEU A 11 -5.79 -2.48 -10.23
C LEU A 11 -4.83 -2.12 -11.37
N LEU A 12 -3.54 -1.99 -11.10
CA LEU A 12 -2.51 -1.83 -12.13
C LEU A 12 -2.43 -3.08 -13.00
N ASN A 13 -2.39 -4.28 -12.39
CA ASN A 13 -2.35 -5.55 -13.11
C ASN A 13 -3.56 -5.69 -14.05
N LEU A 14 -4.75 -5.47 -13.54
CA LEU A 14 -5.99 -5.52 -14.33
C LEU A 14 -5.98 -4.47 -15.45
N TRP A 15 -5.52 -3.24 -15.17
CA TRP A 15 -5.44 -2.17 -16.15
C TRP A 15 -4.42 -2.46 -17.27
N LEU A 16 -3.29 -3.10 -16.97
CA LEU A 16 -2.25 -3.42 -17.94
C LEU A 16 -2.59 -4.64 -18.80
N HIS A 17 -3.14 -5.68 -18.19
CA HIS A 17 -3.23 -7.00 -18.81
C HIS A 17 -4.65 -7.48 -19.09
N HIS A 18 -5.68 -6.90 -18.46
CA HIS A 18 -7.07 -7.35 -18.53
C HIS A 18 -8.06 -6.21 -18.81
N ARG A 19 -7.61 -5.16 -19.51
CA ARG A 19 -8.37 -3.91 -19.70
C ARG A 19 -9.73 -4.10 -20.36
N GLU A 20 -9.88 -5.09 -21.24
CA GLU A 20 -11.13 -5.33 -21.97
C GLU A 20 -12.22 -5.90 -21.05
N ASP A 21 -11.87 -6.78 -20.13
CA ASP A 21 -12.80 -7.37 -19.17
C ASP A 21 -12.13 -7.63 -17.80
N PRO A 22 -11.79 -6.56 -17.07
CA PRO A 22 -11.10 -6.68 -15.79
C PRO A 22 -11.95 -7.34 -14.71
N VAL A 23 -13.28 -7.23 -14.80
CA VAL A 23 -14.22 -7.77 -13.79
C VAL A 23 -14.25 -9.28 -13.89
N THR A 24 -14.45 -9.83 -15.09
CA THR A 24 -14.43 -11.29 -15.30
C THR A 24 -13.06 -11.87 -14.92
N ALA A 25 -11.96 -11.22 -15.34
CA ALA A 25 -10.61 -11.65 -14.97
C ALA A 25 -10.44 -11.73 -13.44
N PHE A 26 -10.83 -10.69 -12.71
CA PHE A 26 -10.74 -10.67 -11.25
C PHE A 26 -11.53 -11.83 -10.59
N PHE A 27 -12.77 -12.11 -11.04
CA PHE A 27 -13.62 -13.10 -10.41
C PHE A 27 -13.36 -14.55 -10.88
N ALA A 28 -12.86 -14.74 -12.10
CA ALA A 28 -12.56 -16.07 -12.65
C ALA A 28 -11.17 -16.58 -12.31
N GLY A 29 -10.21 -15.67 -12.11
CA GLY A 29 -8.80 -15.95 -11.87
C GLY A 29 -7.89 -15.36 -12.94
N ILE A 30 -6.67 -14.97 -12.54
CA ILE A 30 -5.65 -14.35 -13.36
C ILE A 30 -4.43 -15.27 -13.44
N GLU A 31 -3.95 -15.61 -14.65
CA GLU A 31 -2.76 -16.48 -14.79
C GLU A 31 -1.50 -15.84 -14.24
N ASN A 32 -1.28 -14.55 -14.54
CA ASN A 32 -0.10 -13.80 -14.17
C ASN A 32 -0.47 -12.68 -13.19
N GLY A 33 -0.05 -12.80 -11.94
CA GLY A 33 -0.34 -11.86 -10.87
C GLY A 33 -0.44 -12.57 -9.52
N HIS A 34 -0.52 -11.79 -8.48
CA HIS A 34 -0.55 -12.29 -7.10
C HIS A 34 -1.97 -12.29 -6.51
N LEU A 35 -2.92 -11.57 -7.15
CA LEU A 35 -4.25 -11.32 -6.61
C LEU A 35 -5.35 -11.61 -7.64
N ASP A 36 -6.30 -12.43 -7.26
CA ASP A 36 -7.62 -12.56 -7.86
C ASP A 36 -8.61 -13.04 -6.79
N TYR A 37 -9.90 -13.01 -7.09
CA TYR A 37 -10.90 -13.34 -6.09
C TYR A 37 -10.79 -14.78 -5.55
N PRO A 38 -10.59 -15.83 -6.38
CA PRO A 38 -10.37 -17.19 -5.88
C PRO A 38 -9.20 -17.30 -4.90
N ARG A 39 -8.03 -16.73 -5.24
CA ARG A 39 -6.82 -16.78 -4.40
C ARG A 39 -6.96 -15.90 -3.15
N ILE A 40 -7.62 -14.74 -3.26
CA ILE A 40 -7.98 -13.88 -2.12
C ILE A 40 -8.81 -14.67 -1.09
N ARG A 41 -9.81 -15.44 -1.57
CA ARG A 41 -10.63 -16.29 -0.69
C ARG A 41 -9.82 -17.40 -0.04
N GLN A 42 -8.92 -18.04 -0.79
CA GLN A 42 -8.01 -19.08 -0.29
C GLN A 42 -7.02 -18.52 0.75
N GLY A 43 -6.48 -17.32 0.50
CA GLY A 43 -5.52 -16.65 1.38
C GLY A 43 -6.12 -16.05 2.63
N GLY A 44 -7.46 -15.88 2.69
CA GLY A 44 -8.14 -15.25 3.82
C GLY A 44 -8.01 -13.73 3.86
N LEU A 45 -7.66 -13.10 2.73
CA LEU A 45 -7.64 -11.64 2.61
C LEU A 45 -9.09 -11.12 2.66
N ALA A 46 -9.41 -10.34 3.68
CA ALA A 46 -10.75 -9.81 3.92
C ALA A 46 -10.90 -8.34 3.53
N GLY A 47 -9.79 -7.63 3.28
CA GLY A 47 -9.79 -6.26 2.80
C GLY A 47 -8.39 -5.72 2.59
N GLY A 48 -8.32 -4.50 2.06
CA GLY A 48 -7.04 -3.81 1.85
C GLY A 48 -7.17 -2.44 1.19
N LEU A 49 -6.04 -1.76 1.10
CA LEU A 49 -5.85 -0.56 0.28
C LEU A 49 -5.42 -1.01 -1.12
N PHE A 50 -6.26 -0.71 -2.11
CA PHE A 50 -6.02 -1.05 -3.52
C PHE A 50 -5.49 0.17 -4.24
N ALA A 51 -4.25 0.09 -4.70
CA ALA A 51 -3.54 1.22 -5.28
C ALA A 51 -4.08 1.60 -6.67
N LEU A 52 -4.26 2.90 -6.85
CA LEU A 52 -4.39 3.58 -8.13
C LEU A 52 -3.02 4.18 -8.41
N PHE A 53 -2.26 3.57 -9.30
CA PHE A 53 -0.87 3.90 -9.56
C PHE A 53 -0.65 4.31 -11.02
N VAL A 54 0.13 5.37 -11.22
CA VAL A 54 0.55 5.80 -12.56
C VAL A 54 1.96 5.28 -12.84
N PRO A 55 2.10 4.19 -13.60
CA PRO A 55 3.41 3.65 -13.90
C PRO A 55 4.18 4.57 -14.86
N PRO A 56 5.52 4.67 -14.72
CA PRO A 56 6.36 5.34 -15.71
C PRO A 56 6.18 4.75 -17.10
N GLN A 57 6.32 5.58 -18.15
CA GLN A 57 6.13 5.14 -19.54
C GLN A 57 7.06 3.97 -19.92
N GLU A 58 8.29 3.98 -19.40
CA GLU A 58 9.26 2.91 -19.63
C GLU A 58 8.82 1.59 -18.98
N TYR A 59 8.12 1.66 -17.85
CA TYR A 59 7.53 0.49 -17.22
C TYR A 59 6.42 -0.09 -18.10
N ILE A 60 5.49 0.75 -18.59
CA ILE A 60 4.42 0.33 -19.50
C ILE A 60 5.01 -0.31 -20.76
N ALA A 61 6.01 0.32 -21.38
CA ALA A 61 6.65 -0.18 -22.59
C ALA A 61 7.29 -1.56 -22.40
N ARG A 62 7.79 -1.86 -21.18
CA ARG A 62 8.42 -3.14 -20.85
C ARG A 62 7.41 -4.24 -20.57
N VAL A 63 6.34 -3.95 -19.80
CA VAL A 63 5.41 -4.99 -19.31
C VAL A 63 4.16 -5.14 -20.18
N ALA A 64 3.81 -4.11 -20.93
CA ALA A 64 2.65 -4.07 -21.84
C ALA A 64 3.04 -3.40 -23.17
N PRO A 65 3.93 -4.02 -23.98
CA PRO A 65 4.52 -3.42 -25.18
C PRO A 65 3.48 -2.94 -26.21
N GLN A 66 2.28 -3.53 -26.22
CA GLN A 66 1.15 -3.10 -27.07
C GLN A 66 0.70 -1.65 -26.79
N TYR A 67 1.04 -1.11 -25.62
CA TYR A 67 0.73 0.26 -25.22
C TYR A 67 1.95 1.20 -25.21
N ALA A 68 3.13 0.73 -25.64
CA ALA A 68 4.38 1.47 -25.54
C ALA A 68 4.38 2.82 -26.30
N SER A 69 3.67 2.89 -27.44
CA SER A 69 3.57 4.11 -28.26
C SER A 69 2.48 5.08 -27.82
N GLN A 70 1.65 4.70 -26.85
CA GLN A 70 0.55 5.53 -26.38
C GLN A 70 1.03 6.48 -25.27
N ALA A 71 0.86 7.78 -25.46
CA ALA A 71 1.04 8.75 -24.41
C ALA A 71 -0.19 8.70 -23.47
N TRP A 72 0.05 8.44 -22.20
CA TRP A 72 -1.00 8.36 -21.20
C TRP A 72 -1.02 9.62 -20.33
N ASP A 73 -2.19 10.23 -20.21
CA ASP A 73 -2.43 11.24 -19.19
C ASP A 73 -2.55 10.57 -17.80
N PRO A 74 -1.77 11.02 -16.81
CA PRO A 74 -1.77 10.43 -15.46
C PRO A 74 -3.15 10.37 -14.80
N LEU A 75 -3.96 11.43 -14.92
CA LEU A 75 -5.31 11.46 -14.35
C LEU A 75 -6.22 10.43 -15.02
N THR A 76 -6.11 10.28 -16.34
CA THR A 76 -6.87 9.27 -17.09
C THR A 76 -6.57 7.85 -16.56
N ILE A 77 -5.30 7.53 -16.29
CA ILE A 77 -4.92 6.23 -15.73
C ILE A 77 -5.58 6.01 -14.36
N LEU A 78 -5.48 6.99 -13.46
CA LEU A 78 -6.06 6.89 -12.12
C LEU A 78 -7.59 6.70 -12.17
N TRP A 79 -8.29 7.46 -13.03
CA TRP A 79 -9.73 7.33 -13.22
C TRP A 79 -10.13 5.98 -13.81
N GLN A 80 -9.36 5.43 -14.75
CA GLN A 80 -9.61 4.10 -15.31
C GLN A 80 -9.45 3.01 -14.25
N GLN A 81 -8.41 3.04 -13.43
CA GLN A 81 -8.20 2.09 -12.34
C GLN A 81 -9.31 2.20 -11.28
N LEU A 82 -9.73 3.42 -10.91
CA LEU A 82 -10.86 3.62 -10.01
C LEU A 82 -12.18 3.08 -10.59
N THR A 83 -12.35 3.21 -11.90
CA THR A 83 -13.52 2.65 -12.62
C THR A 83 -13.52 1.13 -12.56
N ILE A 84 -12.36 0.48 -12.72
CA ILE A 84 -12.20 -0.98 -12.55
C ILE A 84 -12.60 -1.40 -11.13
N LEU A 85 -12.08 -0.74 -10.10
CA LEU A 85 -12.43 -1.04 -8.70
C LEU A 85 -13.95 -0.94 -8.47
N LYS A 86 -14.57 0.15 -8.94
CA LYS A 86 -16.01 0.36 -8.83
C LYS A 86 -16.82 -0.70 -9.60
N ALA A 87 -16.36 -1.09 -10.78
CA ALA A 87 -17.02 -2.11 -11.59
C ALA A 87 -16.99 -3.48 -10.89
N ILE A 88 -15.85 -3.86 -10.27
CA ILE A 88 -15.73 -5.06 -9.44
C ILE A 88 -16.76 -5.04 -8.29
N CYS A 89 -16.84 -3.93 -7.56
CA CYS A 89 -17.76 -3.77 -6.43
C CYS A 89 -19.23 -3.75 -6.87
N ALA A 90 -19.54 -3.20 -8.03
CA ALA A 90 -20.89 -3.12 -8.57
C ALA A 90 -21.35 -4.46 -9.18
N HIS A 91 -20.42 -5.29 -9.65
CA HIS A 91 -20.74 -6.58 -10.26
C HIS A 91 -21.38 -7.54 -9.24
N ASP A 92 -20.82 -7.63 -8.03
CA ASP A 92 -21.37 -8.46 -6.96
C ASP A 92 -21.01 -7.89 -5.57
N ALA A 93 -21.90 -7.08 -5.02
CA ALA A 93 -21.74 -6.47 -3.70
C ALA A 93 -21.76 -7.48 -2.53
N SER A 94 -22.15 -8.72 -2.77
CA SER A 94 -22.03 -9.78 -1.76
C SER A 94 -20.59 -10.30 -1.66
N ARG A 95 -19.77 -10.09 -2.68
CA ARG A 95 -18.38 -10.59 -2.79
C ARG A 95 -17.33 -9.51 -2.57
N ALA A 96 -17.54 -8.28 -3.05
CA ALA A 96 -16.61 -7.16 -2.89
C ALA A 96 -17.34 -5.82 -2.78
N ARG A 97 -16.87 -4.91 -1.92
CA ARG A 97 -17.47 -3.58 -1.69
C ARG A 97 -16.43 -2.50 -1.58
N LEU A 98 -16.69 -1.35 -2.20
CA LEU A 98 -15.94 -0.13 -1.95
C LEU A 98 -16.30 0.38 -0.54
N CYS A 99 -15.28 0.52 0.32
CA CYS A 99 -15.44 0.99 1.69
C CYS A 99 -15.02 2.46 1.81
N LEU A 100 -15.90 3.28 2.36
CA LEU A 100 -15.70 4.71 2.58
C LEU A 100 -15.52 5.04 4.07
N SER A 101 -15.74 4.04 4.93
CA SER A 101 -15.68 4.15 6.38
C SER A 101 -15.12 2.88 7.01
N ALA A 102 -14.61 3.00 8.24
CA ALA A 102 -14.21 1.84 9.02
C ALA A 102 -15.39 0.91 9.33
N ALA A 103 -16.59 1.47 9.48
CA ALA A 103 -17.82 0.68 9.65
C ALA A 103 -18.15 -0.16 8.41
N ASP A 104 -17.86 0.34 7.19
CA ASP A 104 -18.02 -0.43 5.95
C ASP A 104 -17.08 -1.63 5.93
N ILE A 105 -15.81 -1.44 6.35
CA ILE A 105 -14.81 -2.50 6.45
C ILE A 105 -15.28 -3.60 7.42
N GLU A 106 -15.78 -3.20 8.58
CA GLU A 106 -16.30 -4.17 9.58
C GLU A 106 -17.55 -4.91 9.06
N ARG A 107 -18.45 -4.24 8.36
CA ARG A 107 -19.60 -4.91 7.71
C ARG A 107 -19.17 -5.90 6.65
N CYS A 108 -18.19 -5.54 5.81
CA CYS A 108 -17.63 -6.47 4.83
C CYS A 108 -17.08 -7.73 5.51
N ARG A 109 -16.34 -7.56 6.62
CA ARG A 109 -15.81 -8.70 7.40
C ARG A 109 -16.92 -9.59 7.95
N GLN A 110 -18.00 -9.00 8.48
CA GLN A 110 -19.15 -9.74 9.03
C GLN A 110 -19.91 -10.51 7.94
N ASP A 111 -20.08 -9.87 6.77
CA ASP A 111 -20.76 -10.44 5.60
C ASP A 111 -19.86 -11.35 4.75
N ASN A 112 -18.58 -11.50 5.15
CA ASN A 112 -17.58 -12.27 4.40
C ASN A 112 -17.35 -11.75 2.96
N ALA A 113 -17.53 -10.45 2.74
CA ALA A 113 -17.21 -9.74 1.52
C ALA A 113 -15.81 -9.11 1.60
N LEU A 114 -15.14 -8.92 0.48
CA LEU A 114 -13.86 -8.21 0.39
C LEU A 114 -14.08 -6.71 0.59
N ALA A 115 -13.41 -6.12 1.57
CA ALA A 115 -13.42 -4.68 1.81
C ALA A 115 -12.36 -4.00 0.93
N MET A 116 -12.76 -3.25 -0.10
CA MET A 116 -11.84 -2.55 -0.99
C MET A 116 -11.80 -1.07 -0.64
N VAL A 117 -10.64 -0.55 -0.27
CA VAL A 117 -10.39 0.89 -0.04
C VAL A 117 -9.53 1.42 -1.17
N ALA A 118 -10.00 2.46 -1.88
CA ALA A 118 -9.24 3.08 -2.95
C ALA A 118 -8.14 3.98 -2.38
N HIS A 119 -6.90 3.74 -2.80
CA HIS A 119 -5.69 4.44 -2.41
C HIS A 119 -4.98 5.01 -3.65
N ILE A 120 -4.57 6.28 -3.65
CA ILE A 120 -3.75 6.85 -4.71
C ILE A 120 -2.27 6.71 -4.34
N GLU A 121 -1.49 6.11 -5.23
CA GLU A 121 -0.04 6.04 -5.13
C GLU A 121 0.61 6.95 -6.18
N GLY A 122 0.97 8.15 -5.74
CA GLY A 122 1.56 9.17 -6.59
C GLY A 122 0.54 10.13 -7.20
N ALA A 123 0.56 11.38 -6.73
CA ALA A 123 -0.33 12.45 -7.17
C ALA A 123 0.26 13.33 -8.29
N GLY A 124 1.24 12.82 -9.05
CA GLY A 124 2.01 13.62 -10.01
C GLY A 124 1.20 14.33 -11.09
N GLY A 125 0.01 13.82 -11.41
CA GLY A 125 -0.92 14.44 -12.38
C GLY A 125 -1.88 15.47 -11.79
N PHE A 126 -1.93 15.64 -10.46
CA PHE A 126 -2.91 16.50 -9.80
C PHE A 126 -2.61 18.00 -10.01
N ASP A 127 -3.67 18.81 -10.02
CA ASP A 127 -3.58 20.26 -9.98
C ASP A 127 -3.04 20.77 -8.63
N ALA A 128 -2.59 22.04 -8.61
CA ALA A 128 -2.10 22.66 -7.36
C ALA A 128 -3.22 23.20 -6.47
N GLN A 129 -4.44 23.35 -6.99
CA GLN A 129 -5.59 23.93 -6.30
C GLN A 129 -6.29 22.91 -5.41
N GLY A 130 -6.13 21.59 -5.71
CA GLY A 130 -6.71 20.49 -4.98
C GLY A 130 -8.10 20.07 -5.49
N ASP A 131 -8.50 20.54 -6.65
CA ASP A 131 -9.76 20.15 -7.29
C ASP A 131 -9.77 18.66 -7.63
N ASP A 132 -8.62 18.13 -8.12
CA ASP A 132 -8.45 16.72 -8.40
C ASP A 132 -8.55 15.88 -7.11
N LEU A 133 -7.88 16.28 -6.02
CA LEU A 133 -7.97 15.57 -4.74
C LEU A 133 -9.42 15.49 -4.25
N GLN A 134 -10.17 16.60 -4.32
CA GLN A 134 -11.57 16.63 -3.95
C GLN A 134 -12.43 15.75 -4.87
N ALA A 135 -12.16 15.74 -6.19
CA ALA A 135 -12.89 14.92 -7.15
C ALA A 135 -12.70 13.42 -6.84
N PHE A 136 -11.46 12.98 -6.60
CA PHE A 136 -11.17 11.60 -6.21
C PHE A 136 -11.77 11.23 -4.85
N TYR A 137 -11.73 12.14 -3.86
CA TYR A 137 -12.40 11.92 -2.57
C TYR A 137 -13.92 11.72 -2.72
N ARG A 138 -14.59 12.59 -3.50
CA ARG A 138 -16.04 12.44 -3.81
C ARG A 138 -16.32 11.14 -4.56
N ALA A 139 -15.38 10.70 -5.39
CA ALA A 139 -15.48 9.44 -6.11
C ALA A 139 -15.22 8.20 -5.25
N GLY A 140 -14.76 8.36 -4.00
CA GLY A 140 -14.63 7.28 -3.03
C GLY A 140 -13.22 6.94 -2.59
N VAL A 141 -12.20 7.68 -3.05
CA VAL A 141 -10.82 7.50 -2.56
C VAL A 141 -10.72 7.97 -1.11
N ARG A 142 -9.98 7.24 -0.27
CA ARG A 142 -9.83 7.53 1.17
C ARG A 142 -8.39 7.56 1.65
N SER A 143 -7.44 7.32 0.76
CA SER A 143 -6.01 7.29 1.08
C SER A 143 -5.20 7.85 -0.09
N ILE A 144 -4.10 8.55 0.21
CA ILE A 144 -3.20 9.14 -0.78
C ILE A 144 -1.75 9.10 -0.32
N GLY A 145 -0.85 8.60 -1.18
CA GLY A 145 0.58 8.84 -1.14
C GLY A 145 0.94 9.90 -2.19
N PRO A 146 1.50 11.06 -1.80
CA PRO A 146 1.83 12.13 -2.74
C PRO A 146 2.83 11.72 -3.83
N PHE A 147 3.66 10.72 -3.53
CA PHE A 147 4.78 10.29 -4.37
C PHE A 147 4.77 8.78 -4.61
N TRP A 148 5.39 8.40 -5.70
CA TRP A 148 6.16 7.18 -5.88
C TRP A 148 7.66 7.54 -5.86
N ASN A 149 8.56 6.72 -6.44
CA ASN A 149 10.02 6.93 -6.37
C ASN A 149 10.56 8.08 -7.25
N ILE A 150 9.72 8.94 -7.78
CA ILE A 150 10.11 10.07 -8.65
C ILE A 150 9.62 11.39 -8.09
N ALA A 151 10.34 12.47 -8.46
CA ALA A 151 9.89 13.82 -8.12
C ALA A 151 8.64 14.20 -8.94
N ASN A 152 7.75 14.95 -8.28
CA ASN A 152 6.60 15.59 -8.93
C ASN A 152 6.41 17.01 -8.36
N ARG A 153 5.33 17.71 -8.73
CA ARG A 153 5.09 19.08 -8.26
C ARG A 153 4.99 19.22 -6.74
N PHE A 154 4.65 18.15 -6.03
CA PHE A 154 4.43 18.18 -4.57
C PHE A 154 5.72 17.92 -3.77
N GLY A 155 6.79 17.45 -4.39
CA GLY A 155 8.08 17.18 -3.77
C GLY A 155 8.81 15.99 -4.39
N CYS A 156 9.62 15.32 -3.59
CA CYS A 156 10.46 14.22 -4.05
C CYS A 156 10.14 12.90 -3.35
N GLY A 157 9.91 11.87 -4.15
CA GLY A 157 9.94 10.49 -3.69
C GLY A 157 11.39 10.04 -3.40
N VAL A 158 11.51 8.89 -2.77
CA VAL A 158 12.81 8.32 -2.43
C VAL A 158 13.49 7.73 -3.67
N THR A 159 14.74 8.10 -3.88
CA THR A 159 15.60 7.55 -4.92
C THR A 159 16.93 7.13 -4.32
N GLY A 160 17.72 6.36 -5.03
CA GLY A 160 19.08 6.00 -4.60
C GLY A 160 19.43 4.55 -4.89
N ALA A 161 20.75 4.29 -4.90
CA ALA A 161 21.28 2.96 -5.06
C ALA A 161 21.28 2.21 -3.73
N PHE A 162 21.27 0.90 -3.79
CA PHE A 162 21.50 0.02 -2.64
C PHE A 162 23.00 -0.25 -2.46
N PRO A 163 23.52 -0.26 -1.21
CA PRO A 163 22.90 0.28 0.00
C PRO A 163 22.88 1.82 -0.02
N GLY A 164 21.88 2.43 0.63
CA GLY A 164 21.76 3.89 0.60
C GLY A 164 20.90 4.47 1.71
N SER A 165 20.92 5.80 1.81
CA SER A 165 20.13 6.58 2.75
C SER A 165 18.77 6.97 2.15
N PRO A 166 17.68 7.03 2.93
CA PRO A 166 16.42 7.65 2.50
C PRO A 166 16.53 9.18 2.33
N ASP A 167 17.59 9.83 2.83
CA ASP A 167 17.86 11.26 2.62
C ASP A 167 18.43 11.49 1.22
N SER A 168 17.54 11.50 0.22
CA SER A 168 17.87 11.47 -1.20
C SER A 168 17.38 12.69 -1.99
N GLY A 169 17.13 13.82 -1.35
CA GLY A 169 16.73 15.04 -2.05
C GLY A 169 15.87 15.99 -1.19
N PRO A 170 15.34 17.07 -1.81
CA PRO A 170 14.49 18.02 -1.11
C PRO A 170 13.18 17.39 -0.66
N GLY A 171 12.55 18.01 0.34
CA GLY A 171 11.26 17.58 0.88
C GLY A 171 10.06 18.04 0.05
N LEU A 172 8.97 18.35 0.74
CA LEU A 172 7.75 18.87 0.14
C LEU A 172 7.98 20.27 -0.47
N THR A 173 7.32 20.54 -1.56
CA THR A 173 7.15 21.90 -2.09
C THR A 173 6.03 22.63 -1.33
N GLY A 174 5.81 23.91 -1.63
CA GLY A 174 4.64 24.62 -1.13
C GLY A 174 3.32 23.95 -1.52
N ASP A 175 3.21 23.45 -2.78
CA ASP A 175 2.06 22.68 -3.25
C ASP A 175 1.92 21.35 -2.47
N GLY A 176 3.04 20.71 -2.13
CA GLY A 176 3.05 19.50 -1.32
C GLY A 176 2.51 19.73 0.09
N ILE A 177 2.92 20.81 0.75
CA ILE A 177 2.38 21.20 2.06
C ILE A 177 0.87 21.48 1.98
N ALA A 178 0.43 22.16 0.91
CA ALA A 178 -1.00 22.42 0.67
C ALA A 178 -1.78 21.13 0.45
N LEU A 179 -1.23 20.15 -0.30
CA LEU A 179 -1.86 18.84 -0.52
C LEU A 179 -2.04 18.08 0.82
N ILE A 180 -1.01 18.09 1.70
CA ILE A 180 -1.11 17.47 3.04
C ILE A 180 -2.24 18.14 3.85
N ALA A 181 -2.32 19.47 3.85
CA ALA A 181 -3.37 20.20 4.56
C ALA A 181 -4.78 19.89 4.03
N GLN A 182 -4.93 19.78 2.71
CA GLN A 182 -6.20 19.40 2.08
C GLN A 182 -6.59 17.96 2.42
N ALA A 183 -5.65 17.00 2.36
CA ALA A 183 -5.88 15.61 2.74
C ALA A 183 -6.32 15.50 4.21
N ASN A 184 -5.69 16.26 5.13
CA ASN A 184 -6.13 16.34 6.53
C ASN A 184 -7.55 16.89 6.66
N THR A 185 -7.89 17.95 5.93
CA THR A 185 -9.25 18.54 5.93
C THR A 185 -10.31 17.55 5.45
N LEU A 186 -9.97 16.75 4.44
CA LEU A 186 -10.84 15.68 3.91
C LEU A 186 -10.81 14.42 4.78
N LYS A 187 -9.98 14.37 5.83
CA LYS A 187 -9.76 13.18 6.66
C LYS A 187 -9.33 11.97 5.84
N MET A 188 -8.50 12.19 4.82
CA MET A 188 -7.89 11.13 4.05
C MET A 188 -6.62 10.62 4.75
N GLN A 189 -6.37 9.31 4.67
CA GLN A 189 -5.10 8.77 5.11
C GLN A 189 -3.98 9.29 4.19
N ILE A 190 -2.90 9.77 4.80
CA ILE A 190 -1.69 10.17 4.11
C ILE A 190 -0.68 9.05 4.25
N ASP A 191 -0.23 8.49 3.11
CA ASP A 191 0.80 7.46 3.05
C ASP A 191 2.18 8.10 2.91
N VAL A 192 3.07 7.79 3.84
CA VAL A 192 4.47 8.25 3.81
C VAL A 192 5.40 7.25 3.12
N SER A 193 4.88 6.12 2.63
CA SER A 193 5.64 5.20 1.79
C SER A 193 6.12 5.94 0.54
N HIS A 194 7.30 5.60 0.03
CA HIS A 194 7.98 6.27 -1.08
C HIS A 194 8.44 7.72 -0.82
N MET A 195 8.16 8.33 0.32
CA MET A 195 8.74 9.63 0.64
C MET A 195 10.23 9.49 0.92
N ASN A 196 11.06 10.42 0.40
CA ASN A 196 12.41 10.57 0.91
C ASN A 196 12.38 11.11 2.36
N GLU A 197 13.51 11.10 3.05
CA GLU A 197 13.55 11.45 4.47
C GLU A 197 13.08 12.90 4.72
N GLN A 198 13.43 13.86 3.84
CA GLN A 198 13.00 15.25 3.99
C GLN A 198 11.49 15.41 3.81
N ALA A 199 10.91 14.79 2.78
CA ALA A 199 9.45 14.81 2.56
C ALA A 199 8.69 14.12 3.72
N PHE A 200 9.24 13.05 4.29
CA PHE A 200 8.70 12.41 5.49
C PHE A 200 8.64 13.39 6.67
N TRP A 201 9.76 14.10 6.96
CA TRP A 201 9.79 15.02 8.09
C TRP A 201 8.94 16.28 7.85
N ASP A 202 8.82 16.74 6.60
CA ASP A 202 7.89 17.80 6.24
C ASP A 202 6.44 17.35 6.48
N THR A 203 6.09 16.12 6.03
CA THR A 203 4.76 15.56 6.30
C THR A 203 4.50 15.42 7.80
N ALA A 204 5.47 14.92 8.56
CA ALA A 204 5.35 14.82 10.03
C ALA A 204 5.12 16.15 10.73
N ARG A 205 5.66 17.26 10.18
CA ARG A 205 5.43 18.60 10.72
C ARG A 205 4.08 19.21 10.36
N HIS A 206 3.54 18.85 9.18
CA HIS A 206 2.35 19.50 8.63
C HIS A 206 1.10 18.63 8.73
N SER A 207 1.22 17.32 8.93
CA SER A 207 0.07 16.44 9.13
C SER A 207 -0.48 16.56 10.54
N THR A 208 -1.81 16.60 10.65
CA THR A 208 -2.56 16.54 11.91
C THR A 208 -3.14 15.14 12.17
N ALA A 209 -2.95 14.23 11.22
CA ALA A 209 -3.38 12.83 11.30
C ALA A 209 -2.20 11.91 11.63
N PRO A 210 -2.44 10.69 12.14
CA PRO A 210 -1.40 9.67 12.28
C PRO A 210 -0.61 9.46 10.99
N LEU A 211 0.71 9.32 11.11
CA LEU A 211 1.59 8.96 9.98
C LEU A 211 1.41 7.48 9.66
N VAL A 212 1.22 7.16 8.40
CA VAL A 212 1.01 5.77 7.96
C VAL A 212 1.99 5.45 6.84
N ALA A 213 2.76 4.39 6.99
CA ALA A 213 3.51 3.79 5.89
C ALA A 213 2.78 2.51 5.46
N THR A 214 2.10 2.56 4.32
CA THR A 214 1.24 1.45 3.89
C THR A 214 2.02 0.18 3.59
N HIS A 215 3.28 0.31 3.10
CA HIS A 215 4.13 -0.80 2.71
C HIS A 215 5.62 -0.43 2.81
N SER A 216 6.23 -0.60 3.98
CA SER A 216 7.65 -0.28 4.24
C SER A 216 8.28 -1.23 5.25
N ASN A 217 9.62 -1.31 5.24
CA ASN A 217 10.39 -2.20 6.10
C ASN A 217 11.44 -1.45 6.94
N ALA A 218 12.23 -2.17 7.73
CA ALA A 218 13.26 -1.61 8.59
C ALA A 218 14.57 -1.40 7.81
N HIS A 219 15.03 -0.15 7.70
CA HIS A 219 16.31 0.21 7.07
C HIS A 219 17.51 -0.44 7.77
N ALA A 220 17.46 -0.60 9.09
CA ALA A 220 18.53 -1.23 9.86
C ALA A 220 18.80 -2.69 9.48
N LEU A 221 17.80 -3.40 8.94
CA LEU A 221 17.93 -4.79 8.49
C LEU A 221 18.24 -4.91 7.01
N CYS A 222 17.74 -3.97 6.20
CA CYS A 222 17.99 -3.87 4.77
C CYS A 222 18.17 -2.39 4.43
N PRO A 223 19.41 -1.91 4.21
CA PRO A 223 19.71 -0.49 3.99
C PRO A 223 19.29 -0.03 2.58
N GLN A 224 18.05 -0.32 2.23
CA GLN A 224 17.39 0.16 1.02
C GLN A 224 16.81 1.56 1.32
N PRO A 225 17.08 2.59 0.48
CA PRO A 225 16.53 3.93 0.69
C PRO A 225 15.02 3.97 0.91
N ARG A 226 14.30 3.01 0.37
CA ARG A 226 12.85 2.85 0.47
C ARG A 226 12.38 2.40 1.87
N ASN A 227 13.28 1.86 2.70
CA ASN A 227 12.98 1.39 4.05
C ASN A 227 13.12 2.52 5.08
N LEU A 228 12.35 2.40 6.17
CA LEU A 228 12.26 3.40 7.23
C LEU A 228 13.42 3.27 8.23
N THR A 229 14.02 4.39 8.58
CA THR A 229 14.99 4.48 9.68
C THR A 229 14.30 4.35 11.03
N ASP A 230 15.03 3.96 12.09
CA ASP A 230 14.49 3.89 13.45
C ASP A 230 13.87 5.20 13.93
N ARG A 231 14.41 6.33 13.47
CA ARG A 231 13.89 7.65 13.81
C ARG A 231 12.51 7.87 13.19
N GLN A 232 12.33 7.49 11.92
CA GLN A 232 11.04 7.54 11.24
C GLN A 232 10.03 6.57 11.86
N LEU A 233 10.46 5.34 12.19
CA LEU A 233 9.62 4.35 12.87
C LEU A 233 9.06 4.88 14.21
N ARG A 234 9.92 5.50 15.04
CA ARG A 234 9.49 6.13 16.29
C ARG A 234 8.50 7.27 16.05
N ALA A 235 8.72 8.11 15.04
CA ALA A 235 7.80 9.19 14.70
C ALA A 235 6.41 8.66 14.27
N ILE A 236 6.36 7.57 13.49
CA ILE A 236 5.10 6.90 13.13
C ILE A 236 4.40 6.38 14.37
N ARG A 237 5.11 5.67 15.27
CA ARG A 237 4.56 5.20 16.56
C ARG A 237 3.98 6.36 17.37
N ASP A 238 4.78 7.40 17.58
CA ASP A 238 4.44 8.53 18.46
C ASP A 238 3.25 9.33 17.91
N SER A 239 3.00 9.28 16.59
CA SER A 239 1.81 9.85 15.97
C SER A 239 0.55 8.95 16.12
N GLY A 240 0.68 7.74 16.68
CA GLY A 240 -0.40 6.75 16.71
C GLY A 240 -0.59 6.00 15.38
N GLY A 241 0.38 6.08 14.49
CA GLY A 241 0.33 5.49 13.14
C GLY A 241 0.57 3.98 13.07
N VAL A 242 0.85 3.51 11.86
CA VAL A 242 1.12 2.10 11.56
C VAL A 242 2.09 1.95 10.38
N VAL A 243 2.86 0.88 10.38
CA VAL A 243 3.69 0.43 9.25
C VAL A 243 3.18 -0.92 8.76
N GLY A 244 2.82 -1.00 7.49
CA GLY A 244 2.56 -2.24 6.77
C GLY A 244 3.87 -2.85 6.26
N VAL A 245 4.16 -4.09 6.63
CA VAL A 245 5.38 -4.80 6.23
C VAL A 245 5.29 -5.18 4.76
N ASN A 246 6.21 -4.66 3.96
CA ASN A 246 6.34 -4.96 2.53
C ASN A 246 6.98 -6.33 2.31
N PHE A 247 6.44 -7.14 1.39
CA PHE A 247 6.92 -8.51 1.10
C PHE A 247 7.94 -8.56 -0.04
N GLY A 248 8.31 -7.44 -0.62
CA GLY A 248 9.29 -7.39 -1.71
C GLY A 248 10.68 -7.82 -1.26
N ASN A 249 11.26 -8.81 -1.94
CA ASN A 249 12.57 -9.37 -1.61
C ASN A 249 13.67 -8.31 -1.50
N ALA A 250 13.68 -7.32 -2.41
CA ALA A 250 14.68 -6.24 -2.40
C ALA A 250 14.61 -5.32 -1.17
N PHE A 251 13.47 -5.31 -0.46
CA PHE A 251 13.25 -4.52 0.76
C PHE A 251 13.38 -5.34 2.04
N LEU A 252 13.42 -6.66 1.90
CA LEU A 252 13.55 -7.63 3.01
C LEU A 252 14.99 -8.11 3.20
N ARG A 253 15.68 -8.41 2.08
CA ARG A 253 17.00 -9.05 2.11
C ARG A 253 18.08 -8.06 2.49
N ALA A 254 18.99 -8.48 3.38
CA ALA A 254 20.12 -7.65 3.80
C ALA A 254 21.11 -7.31 2.64
N ASP A 255 21.06 -8.06 1.53
CA ASP A 255 21.84 -7.82 0.33
C ASP A 255 21.10 -6.98 -0.73
N GLY A 256 19.82 -6.61 -0.48
CA GLY A 256 18.99 -5.81 -1.37
C GLY A 256 18.61 -6.47 -2.68
N ARG A 257 18.86 -7.77 -2.85
CA ARG A 257 18.55 -8.51 -4.08
C ARG A 257 17.07 -8.85 -4.19
N ARG A 258 16.64 -9.16 -5.42
CA ARG A 258 15.27 -9.60 -5.73
C ARG A 258 15.12 -11.11 -5.75
N ASP A 259 16.10 -11.85 -5.18
CA ASP A 259 16.09 -13.31 -5.20
C ASP A 259 14.86 -13.85 -4.44
N SER A 260 14.08 -14.67 -5.11
CA SER A 260 12.80 -15.17 -4.60
C SER A 260 12.95 -16.33 -3.59
N ASP A 261 14.14 -16.90 -3.44
CA ASP A 261 14.47 -17.90 -2.41
C ASP A 261 14.49 -17.37 -0.97
N THR A 262 13.93 -16.19 -0.76
CA THR A 262 13.83 -15.51 0.54
C THR A 262 12.90 -16.29 1.49
N PRO A 263 13.38 -16.77 2.66
CA PRO A 263 12.56 -17.53 3.59
C PRO A 263 11.62 -16.63 4.40
N PHE A 264 10.51 -17.17 4.91
CA PHE A 264 9.60 -16.46 5.82
C PHE A 264 10.29 -15.88 7.05
N ALA A 265 11.37 -16.51 7.53
CA ALA A 265 12.18 -15.99 8.64
C ALA A 265 12.71 -14.57 8.36
N THR A 266 12.89 -14.18 7.09
CA THR A 266 13.31 -12.82 6.75
C THR A 266 12.16 -11.82 6.94
N ILE A 267 10.93 -12.15 6.55
CA ILE A 267 9.74 -11.33 6.82
C ILE A 267 9.53 -11.21 8.34
N ILE A 268 9.58 -12.34 9.06
CA ILE A 268 9.39 -12.39 10.51
C ILE A 268 10.42 -11.52 11.22
N ARG A 269 11.68 -11.55 10.80
CA ARG A 269 12.73 -10.69 11.38
C ARG A 269 12.42 -9.20 11.22
N HIS A 270 11.83 -8.76 10.10
CA HIS A 270 11.37 -7.39 9.95
C HIS A 270 10.20 -7.08 10.86
N ILE A 271 9.23 -7.98 11.00
CA ILE A 271 8.09 -7.82 11.91
C ILE A 271 8.59 -7.71 13.36
N ASP A 272 9.48 -8.60 13.80
CA ASP A 272 10.09 -8.58 15.14
C ASP A 272 10.81 -7.26 15.41
N TYR A 273 11.61 -6.79 14.44
CA TYR A 273 12.34 -5.54 14.57
C TYR A 273 11.40 -4.34 14.69
N LEU A 274 10.38 -4.27 13.84
CA LEU A 274 9.38 -3.20 13.86
C LEU A 274 8.60 -3.22 15.18
N ILE A 275 8.17 -4.38 15.67
CA ILE A 275 7.49 -4.52 16.97
C ILE A 275 8.41 -4.07 18.12
N ASN A 276 9.70 -4.42 18.07
CA ASN A 276 10.66 -4.00 19.09
C ASN A 276 10.84 -2.47 19.15
N ILE A 277 10.80 -1.77 18.01
CA ILE A 277 10.95 -0.30 17.94
C ILE A 277 9.63 0.43 18.21
N MET A 278 8.52 -0.11 17.71
CA MET A 278 7.23 0.61 17.65
C MET A 278 6.19 0.06 18.62
N GLY A 279 6.33 -1.17 19.08
CA GLY A 279 5.28 -1.91 19.79
C GLY A 279 4.31 -2.59 18.81
N GLU A 280 3.64 -3.63 19.30
CA GLU A 280 2.76 -4.50 18.53
C GLU A 280 1.51 -3.81 17.95
N ASP A 281 1.11 -2.65 18.50
CA ASP A 281 -0.04 -1.87 18.05
C ASP A 281 0.23 -1.05 16.78
N HIS A 282 1.47 -0.98 16.32
CA HIS A 282 1.91 -0.10 15.25
C HIS A 282 2.46 -0.84 14.02
N VAL A 283 2.36 -2.17 13.98
CA VAL A 283 2.85 -3.00 12.88
C VAL A 283 1.69 -3.79 12.27
N ALA A 284 1.65 -3.84 10.94
CA ALA A 284 0.63 -4.55 10.18
C ALA A 284 1.25 -5.15 8.89
N LEU A 285 0.44 -5.76 8.02
CA LEU A 285 0.88 -6.21 6.71
C LEU A 285 0.60 -5.14 5.65
N GLY A 286 1.51 -5.01 4.68
CA GLY A 286 1.39 -4.16 3.52
C GLY A 286 2.12 -4.82 2.36
N SER A 287 1.48 -5.79 1.75
CA SER A 287 2.08 -6.85 0.95
C SER A 287 2.89 -6.39 -0.25
N ASP A 288 2.43 -5.34 -0.91
CA ASP A 288 2.93 -4.90 -2.22
C ASP A 288 2.72 -5.99 -3.31
N PHE A 289 1.63 -6.79 -3.16
CA PHE A 289 1.24 -7.78 -4.17
C PHE A 289 1.02 -7.09 -5.52
N ASP A 290 1.47 -7.74 -6.58
CA ASP A 290 1.52 -7.24 -7.97
C ASP A 290 2.51 -6.11 -8.22
N GLY A 291 3.12 -5.48 -7.20
CA GLY A 291 4.12 -4.42 -7.32
C GLY A 291 5.57 -4.90 -7.21
N VAL A 292 5.83 -6.05 -6.60
CA VAL A 292 7.19 -6.53 -6.28
C VAL A 292 7.41 -8.00 -6.60
N THR A 293 8.69 -8.41 -6.58
CA THR A 293 9.06 -9.82 -6.58
C THR A 293 8.95 -10.38 -5.16
N LEU A 294 8.08 -11.37 -4.99
CA LEU A 294 7.78 -11.99 -3.70
C LEU A 294 8.73 -13.16 -3.38
N PRO A 295 8.83 -13.56 -2.09
CA PRO A 295 9.39 -14.84 -1.70
C PRO A 295 8.62 -16.02 -2.31
N ASP A 296 9.33 -17.02 -2.88
CA ASP A 296 8.71 -18.24 -3.41
C ASP A 296 7.89 -19.00 -2.36
N ALA A 297 8.31 -18.94 -1.09
CA ALA A 297 7.59 -19.51 0.04
C ALA A 297 6.18 -18.92 0.20
N LEU A 298 5.99 -17.64 -0.18
CA LEU A 298 4.69 -16.96 -0.19
C LEU A 298 3.96 -17.18 -1.52
N GLY A 299 4.65 -16.94 -2.65
CA GLY A 299 4.15 -17.07 -4.00
C GLY A 299 3.12 -16.00 -4.38
N ASP A 300 1.95 -16.03 -3.76
CA ASP A 300 0.85 -15.10 -3.97
C ASP A 300 -0.02 -14.95 -2.70
N VAL A 301 -1.18 -14.30 -2.83
CA VAL A 301 -2.10 -14.08 -1.70
C VAL A 301 -2.60 -15.40 -1.06
N ALA A 302 -2.70 -16.49 -1.83
CA ALA A 302 -3.09 -17.81 -1.29
C ALA A 302 -2.03 -18.40 -0.35
N GLY A 303 -0.80 -17.86 -0.35
CA GLY A 303 0.28 -18.24 0.57
C GLY A 303 0.20 -17.61 1.96
N LEU A 304 -0.66 -16.61 2.19
CA LEU A 304 -0.77 -15.94 3.50
C LEU A 304 -1.00 -16.91 4.69
N PRO A 305 -1.80 -17.98 4.58
CA PRO A 305 -1.92 -18.96 5.67
C PRO A 305 -0.60 -19.62 6.06
N ARG A 306 0.32 -19.83 5.08
CA ARG A 306 1.67 -20.38 5.38
C ARG A 306 2.52 -19.39 6.18
N LEU A 307 2.47 -18.09 5.83
CA LEU A 307 3.14 -17.05 6.59
C LEU A 307 2.58 -16.95 8.02
N ILE A 308 1.25 -17.01 8.18
CA ILE A 308 0.60 -16.98 9.50
C ILE A 308 1.02 -18.18 10.36
N ASN A 309 1.13 -19.38 9.77
CA ASN A 309 1.63 -20.54 10.47
C ASN A 309 3.10 -20.38 10.89
N ALA A 310 3.95 -19.83 10.01
CA ALA A 310 5.34 -19.53 10.35
C ALA A 310 5.47 -18.50 11.50
N LEU A 311 4.57 -17.51 11.56
CA LEU A 311 4.49 -16.57 12.68
C LEU A 311 4.11 -17.28 13.99
N ARG A 312 3.11 -18.18 13.97
CA ARG A 312 2.74 -19.00 15.14
C ARG A 312 3.89 -19.89 15.62
N ASP A 313 4.56 -20.54 14.68
CA ASP A 313 5.72 -21.39 14.97
C ASP A 313 6.89 -20.57 15.57
N SER A 314 6.95 -19.26 15.26
CA SER A 314 7.88 -18.29 15.83
C SER A 314 7.43 -17.71 17.17
N GLY A 315 6.30 -18.16 17.73
CA GLY A 315 5.83 -17.78 19.07
C GLY A 315 4.80 -16.63 19.11
N TYR A 316 4.29 -16.18 17.97
CA TYR A 316 3.24 -15.16 17.94
C TYR A 316 1.92 -15.73 18.45
N ASP A 317 1.40 -15.18 19.53
CA ASP A 317 0.10 -15.54 20.04
C ASP A 317 -1.06 -14.98 19.19
N GLN A 318 -2.27 -15.44 19.48
CA GLN A 318 -3.46 -15.03 18.69
C GLN A 318 -3.76 -13.54 18.82
N LEU A 319 -3.46 -12.91 19.96
CA LEU A 319 -3.73 -11.48 20.18
C LEU A 319 -2.83 -10.61 19.31
N VAL A 320 -1.53 -10.93 19.27
CA VAL A 320 -0.56 -10.22 18.42
C VAL A 320 -0.87 -10.45 16.94
N LEU A 321 -1.24 -11.68 16.55
CA LEU A 321 -1.67 -11.98 15.18
C LEU A 321 -2.92 -11.18 14.78
N ASP A 322 -3.92 -11.08 15.65
CA ASP A 322 -5.13 -10.29 15.37
C ASP A 322 -4.80 -8.79 15.16
N LYS A 323 -3.84 -8.26 15.94
CA LYS A 323 -3.35 -6.89 15.78
C LYS A 323 -2.65 -6.72 14.43
N LEU A 324 -1.64 -7.55 14.15
CA LEU A 324 -0.84 -7.52 12.94
C LEU A 324 -1.68 -7.67 11.65
N LEU A 325 -2.67 -8.57 11.67
CA LEU A 325 -3.42 -8.96 10.49
C LEU A 325 -4.64 -8.05 10.22
N TRP A 326 -5.21 -7.41 11.27
CA TRP A 326 -6.48 -6.70 11.11
C TRP A 326 -6.62 -5.45 11.98
N ARG A 327 -6.45 -5.60 13.32
CA ARG A 327 -6.90 -4.57 14.26
C ARG A 327 -6.13 -3.27 14.13
N ASN A 328 -4.81 -3.32 13.82
CA ASN A 328 -3.98 -2.13 13.74
C ASN A 328 -4.37 -1.27 12.54
N TRP A 329 -4.68 -1.88 11.39
CA TRP A 329 -5.25 -1.15 10.26
C TRP A 329 -6.56 -0.49 10.59
N LEU A 330 -7.49 -1.25 11.18
CA LEU A 330 -8.81 -0.72 11.51
C LEU A 330 -8.74 0.42 12.53
N ARG A 331 -7.86 0.30 13.54
CA ARG A 331 -7.60 1.35 14.53
C ARG A 331 -7.14 2.65 13.86
N VAL A 332 -6.12 2.58 13.03
CA VAL A 332 -5.56 3.79 12.40
C VAL A 332 -6.54 4.41 11.41
N LEU A 333 -7.28 3.61 10.63
CA LEU A 333 -8.27 4.13 9.69
C LEU A 333 -9.44 4.81 10.42
N LYS A 334 -9.91 4.25 11.57
CA LYS A 334 -10.89 4.92 12.42
C LYS A 334 -10.41 6.28 12.92
N ASN A 335 -9.15 6.36 13.36
CA ASN A 335 -8.57 7.60 13.86
C ASN A 335 -8.40 8.64 12.76
N VAL A 336 -7.91 8.24 11.58
CA VAL A 336 -7.71 9.17 10.45
C VAL A 336 -9.05 9.67 9.91
N TRP A 337 -9.99 8.77 9.68
CA TRP A 337 -11.30 9.12 9.09
C TRP A 337 -12.26 9.73 10.13
N GLN A 338 -11.88 9.73 11.42
CA GLN A 338 -12.65 10.31 12.55
C GLN A 338 -14.10 9.82 12.59
N GLN A 339 -14.28 8.50 12.59
CA GLN A 339 -15.59 7.83 12.53
C GLN A 339 -15.81 6.93 13.76
#